data_afb97caeda92f17a06780428945c2d38
#
_entry.id   afb97caeda92f17a06780428945c2d38
#
_cell.length_a   1.000
_cell.length_b   1.000
_cell.length_c   1.000
_cell.angle_alpha   90.00
_cell.angle_beta   90.00
_cell.angle_gamma   90.00
#
_symmetry.space_group_name_H-M   'P 1'
#
loop_
_entity.id
_entity.type
_entity.pdbx_description
1 polymer ?
#
loop_
_entity_poly.entity_id
_entity_poly.type
_entity_poly.pdbx_seq_one_letter_code
_entity_poly.pdbx_strand_id
1 'polypeptide(L)'
;SNGLLIFEGEYLNQKSKGIIREYHDNGKLKFEGEYLNGFKNGQGKEYDRYNRLIYEGEYLNGERHGKGKLYFSDYPEYTRNIGKTSFLKYEGDFLNGEKNGNGKEYYVNGSLEYEGKYLNGKWNGEGKEYFYNTKLRYEGKYLNGKKSGKGKEYNIHGKLIYEGKLLNGERNGKGKEYYNDIIIFEGEFVNGIKLNGKGKEYYDDCLLKLKFEGEYINGEKNGNGKEYLDNGNLIYVGRYLNGKKYGKGKAYFNGNIFLFEGEYLNDQRNGKGKEYYDNGQLLFDGEYKYGERYGRGKEYYDNGKLLFEGEYLYGARNGFGKEYFDNGNLKYEGEYLNGTMILEEFENNKKVSKEINAYGKKNGKGKE
;
A
#
# COMPACT_ATOMS: atom_id res chain seq x y z
N SER A 1 16.69 -22.85 61.01
CA SER A 1 16.69 -23.51 59.71
C SER A 1 15.74 -24.68 59.77
N ASN A 2 14.79 -24.79 58.87
CA ASN A 2 13.71 -25.80 58.88
C ASN A 2 14.18 -27.19 58.48
N GLY A 3 15.52 -27.48 58.50
CA GLY A 3 16.11 -28.79 58.13
C GLY A 3 15.92 -29.24 56.68
N LEU A 4 15.49 -28.32 55.79
CA LEU A 4 15.30 -28.63 54.38
C LEU A 4 16.65 -28.71 53.66
N LEU A 5 16.85 -29.76 52.85
CA LEU A 5 18.00 -29.92 52.01
C LEU A 5 18.03 -28.81 50.94
N ILE A 6 19.08 -28.04 50.89
CA ILE A 6 19.24 -26.93 49.92
C ILE A 6 20.33 -27.24 48.85
N PHE A 7 21.19 -28.19 49.14
CA PHE A 7 22.34 -28.54 48.27
C PHE A 7 22.81 -29.96 48.55
N GLU A 8 23.07 -30.75 47.50
CA GLU A 8 23.57 -32.10 47.58
C GLU A 8 24.68 -32.30 46.51
N GLY A 9 25.81 -32.87 46.91
CA GLY A 9 26.89 -33.17 45.96
C GLY A 9 28.26 -33.26 46.61
N GLU A 10 29.28 -33.44 45.77
CA GLU A 10 30.67 -33.58 46.20
C GLU A 10 31.36 -32.23 46.36
N TYR A 11 32.25 -32.14 47.34
CA TYR A 11 33.09 -30.98 47.59
C TYR A 11 34.56 -31.37 47.54
N LEU A 12 35.34 -30.66 46.75
CA LEU A 12 36.79 -30.77 46.71
C LEU A 12 37.40 -29.43 47.13
N ASN A 13 38.26 -29.41 48.19
CA ASN A 13 38.90 -28.19 48.71
C ASN A 13 37.90 -27.05 49.00
N GLN A 14 36.76 -27.37 49.65
CA GLN A 14 35.67 -26.45 49.99
C GLN A 14 34.92 -25.88 48.77
N LYS A 15 35.15 -26.41 47.55
CA LYS A 15 34.43 -26.03 46.33
C LYS A 15 33.68 -27.23 45.74
N SER A 16 32.48 -27.02 45.31
CA SER A 16 31.68 -28.05 44.65
C SER A 16 32.30 -28.44 43.31
N LYS A 17 32.30 -29.75 43.05
CA LYS A 17 32.79 -30.36 41.80
C LYS A 17 31.96 -31.61 41.49
N GLY A 18 31.72 -31.86 40.21
CA GLY A 18 30.93 -33.04 39.78
C GLY A 18 29.46 -32.71 39.64
N ILE A 19 28.57 -33.70 39.79
CA ILE A 19 27.14 -33.55 39.70
C ILE A 19 26.58 -33.00 41.01
N ILE A 20 25.90 -31.87 40.93
CA ILE A 20 25.31 -31.17 42.07
C ILE A 20 23.80 -31.01 41.88
N ARG A 21 23.08 -31.12 43.01
CA ARG A 21 21.65 -30.82 43.09
C ARG A 21 21.44 -29.64 44.04
N GLU A 22 20.72 -28.62 43.55
CA GLU A 22 20.21 -27.50 44.34
C GLU A 22 18.72 -27.65 44.53
N TYR A 23 18.19 -27.20 45.66
CA TYR A 23 16.75 -27.28 45.96
C TYR A 23 16.18 -25.92 46.32
N HIS A 24 14.93 -25.70 45.96
CA HIS A 24 14.13 -24.56 46.39
C HIS A 24 13.81 -24.65 47.89
N ASP A 25 13.35 -23.54 48.47
CA ASP A 25 12.90 -23.43 49.84
C ASP A 25 11.70 -24.34 50.20
N ASN A 26 10.99 -24.89 49.20
CA ASN A 26 9.91 -25.86 49.34
C ASN A 26 10.36 -27.32 49.16
N GLY A 27 11.70 -27.55 49.11
CA GLY A 27 12.30 -28.88 48.98
C GLY A 27 12.26 -29.50 47.56
N LYS A 28 11.72 -28.78 46.58
CA LYS A 28 11.74 -29.26 45.18
C LYS A 28 13.05 -28.94 44.51
N LEU A 29 13.46 -29.79 43.54
CA LEU A 29 14.65 -29.64 42.78
C LEU A 29 14.65 -28.30 42.03
N LYS A 30 15.73 -27.52 42.13
CA LYS A 30 15.98 -26.26 41.48
C LYS A 30 16.94 -26.35 40.33
N PHE A 31 18.02 -27.16 40.55
CA PHE A 31 19.06 -27.39 39.57
C PHE A 31 19.65 -28.77 39.76
N GLU A 32 20.01 -29.44 38.65
CA GLU A 32 20.83 -30.62 38.63
C GLU A 32 21.83 -30.51 37.49
N GLY A 33 23.13 -30.65 37.78
CA GLY A 33 24.14 -30.55 36.71
C GLY A 33 25.54 -30.47 37.22
N GLU A 34 26.44 -30.23 36.29
CA GLU A 34 27.89 -30.20 36.55
C GLU A 34 28.30 -28.88 37.20
N TYR A 35 29.22 -29.02 38.17
CA TYR A 35 29.90 -27.92 38.87
C TYR A 35 31.42 -28.04 38.75
N LEU A 36 32.08 -26.89 38.62
CA LEU A 36 33.51 -26.76 38.69
C LEU A 36 33.85 -25.50 39.51
N ASN A 37 34.72 -25.70 40.54
CA ASN A 37 35.21 -24.61 41.40
C ASN A 37 34.08 -23.78 42.07
N GLY A 38 32.93 -24.38 42.35
CA GLY A 38 31.80 -23.72 43.00
C GLY A 38 30.80 -23.05 42.08
N PHE A 39 31.00 -23.18 40.77
CA PHE A 39 30.10 -22.61 39.75
C PHE A 39 29.49 -23.70 38.87
N LYS A 40 28.26 -23.49 38.38
CA LYS A 40 27.66 -24.30 37.32
C LYS A 40 28.58 -24.28 36.11
N ASN A 41 29.01 -25.46 35.64
CA ASN A 41 29.95 -25.56 34.54
C ASN A 41 29.81 -26.93 33.86
N GLY A 42 29.49 -26.97 32.58
CA GLY A 42 29.13 -28.17 31.86
C GLY A 42 27.63 -28.31 31.68
N GLN A 43 27.07 -29.52 31.63
CA GLN A 43 25.66 -29.77 31.40
C GLN A 43 24.82 -29.60 32.66
N GLY A 44 23.61 -29.00 32.53
CA GLY A 44 22.70 -28.85 33.66
C GLY A 44 21.26 -28.60 33.27
N LYS A 45 20.38 -28.81 34.26
CA LYS A 45 18.94 -28.59 34.14
C LYS A 45 18.45 -27.69 35.27
N GLU A 46 17.61 -26.71 34.92
CA GLU A 46 16.95 -25.83 35.91
C GLU A 46 15.46 -26.12 35.96
N TYR A 47 14.90 -26.07 37.15
CA TYR A 47 13.49 -26.28 37.41
C TYR A 47 12.90 -25.12 38.23
N ASP A 48 11.63 -24.81 37.97
CA ASP A 48 10.88 -23.86 38.78
C ASP A 48 10.40 -24.46 40.13
N ARG A 49 9.74 -23.61 40.95
CA ARG A 49 9.20 -24.01 42.27
C ARG A 49 8.09 -25.07 42.18
N TYR A 50 7.57 -25.34 40.99
CA TYR A 50 6.56 -26.36 40.70
C TYR A 50 7.16 -27.66 40.15
N ASN A 51 8.52 -27.75 40.08
CA ASN A 51 9.27 -28.87 39.49
C ASN A 51 9.10 -29.02 37.98
N ARG A 52 8.84 -27.89 37.27
CA ARG A 52 8.76 -27.85 35.82
C ARG A 52 10.15 -27.48 35.27
N LEU A 53 10.61 -28.19 34.24
CA LEU A 53 11.86 -27.89 33.54
C LEU A 53 11.72 -26.52 32.86
N ILE A 54 12.65 -25.59 33.15
CA ILE A 54 12.70 -24.24 32.56
C ILE A 54 13.92 -24.05 31.65
N TYR A 55 15.00 -24.80 31.89
CA TYR A 55 16.17 -24.78 31.04
C TYR A 55 16.93 -26.12 31.12
N GLU A 56 17.50 -26.55 29.99
CA GLU A 56 18.53 -27.59 29.92
C GLU A 56 19.60 -27.19 28.92
N GLY A 57 20.88 -27.36 29.26
CA GLY A 57 21.98 -27.00 28.38
C GLY A 57 23.29 -26.77 29.11
N GLU A 58 24.19 -26.11 28.39
CA GLU A 58 25.54 -25.85 28.85
C GLU A 58 25.60 -24.64 29.77
N TYR A 59 26.53 -24.69 30.73
CA TYR A 59 26.88 -23.63 31.67
C TYR A 59 28.37 -23.35 31.63
N LEU A 60 28.76 -22.09 31.81
CA LEU A 60 30.12 -21.65 32.04
C LEU A 60 30.14 -20.60 33.13
N ASN A 61 30.94 -20.87 34.21
CA ASN A 61 31.12 -19.94 35.33
C ASN A 61 29.78 -19.46 35.98
N GLY A 62 28.79 -20.35 36.04
CA GLY A 62 27.49 -20.09 36.66
C GLY A 62 26.42 -19.60 35.71
N GLU A 63 26.74 -19.20 34.49
CA GLU A 63 25.83 -18.67 33.51
C GLU A 63 25.53 -19.67 32.38
N ARG A 64 24.30 -19.57 31.78
CA ARG A 64 23.96 -20.37 30.61
C ARG A 64 24.87 -19.99 29.46
N HIS A 65 25.48 -20.99 28.81
CA HIS A 65 26.47 -20.82 27.75
C HIS A 65 26.35 -21.94 26.73
N GLY A 66 26.96 -21.79 25.52
CA GLY A 66 26.91 -22.85 24.52
C GLY A 66 25.50 -23.19 24.06
N LYS A 67 25.21 -24.47 23.89
CA LYS A 67 23.88 -24.95 23.45
C LYS A 67 22.93 -25.15 24.61
N GLY A 68 21.68 -24.70 24.42
CA GLY A 68 20.64 -24.91 25.44
C GLY A 68 19.22 -24.77 24.93
N LYS A 69 18.29 -25.19 25.79
CA LYS A 69 16.84 -25.12 25.54
C LYS A 69 16.16 -24.42 26.70
N LEU A 70 15.28 -23.48 26.37
CA LEU A 70 14.36 -22.84 27.33
C LEU A 70 12.96 -23.41 27.15
N TYR A 71 12.27 -23.53 28.25
CA TYR A 71 10.88 -23.96 28.27
C TYR A 71 9.99 -22.88 28.86
N PHE A 72 8.69 -22.88 28.51
CA PHE A 72 7.72 -21.97 29.08
C PHE A 72 7.49 -22.29 30.56
N SER A 73 7.51 -21.27 31.41
CA SER A 73 7.23 -21.40 32.84
C SER A 73 5.74 -21.27 33.18
N ASP A 74 4.98 -20.50 32.36
CA ASP A 74 3.56 -20.25 32.57
C ASP A 74 2.77 -20.82 31.39
N TYR A 75 1.96 -21.85 31.67
CA TYR A 75 1.05 -22.44 30.68
C TYR A 75 -0.38 -22.01 30.94
N PRO A 76 -1.17 -21.75 29.90
CA PRO A 76 -2.61 -21.70 30.02
C PRO A 76 -3.17 -22.98 30.61
N GLU A 77 -4.18 -22.87 31.48
CA GLU A 77 -4.73 -23.99 32.25
C GLU A 77 -5.21 -25.18 31.39
N TYR A 78 -5.66 -24.91 30.16
CA TYR A 78 -6.08 -25.93 29.19
C TYR A 78 -4.95 -26.84 28.70
N THR A 79 -3.68 -26.42 28.80
CA THR A 79 -2.53 -27.23 28.39
C THR A 79 -2.11 -28.28 29.42
N ARG A 80 -2.58 -28.15 30.67
CA ARG A 80 -2.32 -29.11 31.76
C ARG A 80 -2.92 -30.51 31.49
N ASN A 81 -3.97 -30.57 30.66
CA ASN A 81 -4.67 -31.80 30.35
C ASN A 81 -4.00 -32.69 29.27
N ILE A 82 -2.91 -32.20 28.63
CA ILE A 82 -2.24 -32.93 27.53
C ILE A 82 -1.09 -33.82 28.04
N GLY A 83 -0.87 -33.92 29.37
CA GLY A 83 0.16 -34.78 29.94
C GLY A 83 1.63 -34.34 29.64
N LYS A 84 1.85 -33.19 29.01
CA LYS A 84 3.19 -32.62 28.79
C LYS A 84 3.56 -31.71 29.96
N THR A 85 4.72 -31.96 30.55
CA THR A 85 5.25 -31.22 31.70
C THR A 85 6.08 -29.99 31.31
N SER A 86 6.44 -29.84 30.02
CA SER A 86 7.27 -28.74 29.53
C SER A 86 7.05 -28.50 28.04
N PHE A 87 6.90 -27.23 27.65
CA PHE A 87 6.78 -26.81 26.25
C PHE A 87 8.02 -26.02 25.87
N LEU A 88 8.69 -26.45 24.82
CA LEU A 88 9.90 -25.81 24.31
C LEU A 88 9.58 -24.38 23.86
N LYS A 89 10.34 -23.40 24.36
CA LYS A 89 10.22 -21.99 24.01
C LYS A 89 11.34 -21.54 23.09
N TYR A 90 12.56 -22.04 23.35
CA TYR A 90 13.74 -21.68 22.57
C TYR A 90 14.75 -22.82 22.60
N GLU A 91 15.43 -23.04 21.49
CA GLU A 91 16.63 -23.86 21.41
C GLU A 91 17.70 -23.11 20.58
N GLY A 92 18.94 -23.12 21.05
CA GLY A 92 20.00 -22.41 20.35
C GLY A 92 21.22 -22.10 21.21
N ASP A 93 21.98 -21.12 20.74
CA ASP A 93 23.20 -20.69 21.39
C ASP A 93 22.93 -19.70 22.53
N PHE A 94 23.73 -19.81 23.60
CA PHE A 94 23.75 -18.89 24.74
C PHE A 94 25.14 -18.34 24.94
N LEU A 95 25.23 -17.09 25.36
CA LEU A 95 26.48 -16.43 25.81
C LEU A 95 26.17 -15.59 27.04
N ASN A 96 26.84 -15.88 28.16
CA ASN A 96 26.70 -15.14 29.43
C ASN A 96 25.22 -14.95 29.83
N GLY A 97 24.48 -16.05 29.84
CA GLY A 97 23.08 -16.11 30.26
C GLY A 97 22.04 -15.72 29.22
N GLU A 98 22.42 -15.07 28.11
CA GLU A 98 21.51 -14.56 27.11
C GLU A 98 21.52 -15.37 25.79
N LYS A 99 20.37 -15.39 25.07
CA LYS A 99 20.31 -15.96 23.72
C LYS A 99 21.31 -15.23 22.82
N ASN A 100 22.19 -15.96 22.14
CA ASN A 100 23.24 -15.39 21.28
C ASN A 100 23.61 -16.39 20.18
N GLY A 101 24.03 -15.93 18.98
CA GLY A 101 24.31 -16.84 17.87
C GLY A 101 23.05 -17.33 17.16
N ASN A 102 22.97 -18.62 16.82
CA ASN A 102 21.84 -19.18 16.10
C ASN A 102 20.81 -19.79 17.07
N GLY A 103 19.53 -19.61 16.77
CA GLY A 103 18.48 -20.21 17.59
C GLY A 103 17.12 -20.26 16.91
N LYS A 104 16.23 -21.03 17.55
CA LYS A 104 14.82 -21.17 17.16
C LYS A 104 13.94 -20.85 18.35
N GLU A 105 12.89 -20.10 18.12
CA GLU A 105 11.88 -19.75 19.11
C GLU A 105 10.53 -20.30 18.67
N TYR A 106 9.73 -20.76 19.64
CA TYR A 106 8.49 -21.49 19.40
C TYR A 106 7.33 -20.83 20.13
N TYR A 107 6.17 -20.87 19.52
CA TYR A 107 4.90 -20.58 20.17
C TYR A 107 4.54 -21.67 21.19
N VAL A 108 3.64 -21.36 22.09
CA VAL A 108 3.20 -22.31 23.13
C VAL A 108 2.53 -23.58 22.58
N ASN A 109 2.01 -23.55 21.35
CA ASN A 109 1.48 -24.73 20.64
C ASN A 109 2.59 -25.63 20.05
N GLY A 110 3.86 -25.22 20.14
CA GLY A 110 5.02 -25.91 19.60
C GLY A 110 5.33 -25.60 18.14
N SER A 111 4.57 -24.71 17.48
CA SER A 111 4.92 -24.25 16.13
C SER A 111 6.09 -23.26 16.18
N LEU A 112 6.93 -23.26 15.15
CA LEU A 112 8.06 -22.37 15.03
C LEU A 112 7.56 -20.92 14.90
N GLU A 113 8.10 -20.01 15.73
CA GLU A 113 7.86 -18.57 15.69
C GLU A 113 8.97 -17.83 14.95
N TYR A 114 10.21 -18.19 15.25
CA TYR A 114 11.39 -17.55 14.67
C TYR A 114 12.55 -18.55 14.55
N GLU A 115 13.31 -18.45 13.47
CA GLU A 115 14.62 -19.06 13.34
C GLU A 115 15.61 -18.04 12.76
N GLY A 116 16.78 -17.93 13.37
CA GLY A 116 17.78 -16.98 12.92
C GLY A 116 18.84 -16.65 13.96
N LYS A 117 19.44 -15.48 13.78
CA LYS A 117 20.52 -15.02 14.66
C LYS A 117 19.98 -14.18 15.82
N TYR A 118 20.66 -14.32 16.96
CA TYR A 118 20.43 -13.57 18.19
C TYR A 118 21.69 -12.81 18.60
N LEU A 119 21.50 -11.67 19.21
CA LEU A 119 22.54 -10.91 19.91
C LEU A 119 21.93 -10.31 21.18
N ASN A 120 22.53 -10.65 22.35
CA ASN A 120 22.10 -10.17 23.65
C ASN A 120 20.57 -10.31 23.84
N GLY A 121 20.05 -11.52 23.64
CA GLY A 121 18.67 -11.91 23.82
C GLY A 121 17.70 -11.45 22.74
N LYS A 122 18.14 -10.65 21.75
CA LYS A 122 17.26 -10.07 20.70
C LYS A 122 17.56 -10.66 19.33
N TRP A 123 16.55 -10.75 18.47
CA TRP A 123 16.70 -11.09 17.06
C TRP A 123 17.66 -10.10 16.40
N ASN A 124 18.69 -10.60 15.73
CA ASN A 124 19.72 -9.74 15.14
C ASN A 124 20.44 -10.46 14.00
N GLY A 125 20.55 -9.85 12.81
CA GLY A 125 21.07 -10.50 11.61
C GLY A 125 19.97 -11.15 10.78
N GLU A 126 20.31 -12.14 9.95
CA GLU A 126 19.35 -12.84 9.11
C GLU A 126 18.45 -13.76 9.95
N GLY A 127 17.14 -13.76 9.62
CA GLY A 127 16.16 -14.60 10.29
C GLY A 127 14.85 -14.75 9.53
N LYS A 128 14.06 -15.72 9.97
CA LYS A 128 12.72 -16.00 9.46
C LYS A 128 11.73 -16.01 10.61
N GLU A 129 10.63 -15.30 10.43
CA GLU A 129 9.50 -15.22 11.36
C GLU A 129 8.30 -15.93 10.76
N TYR A 130 7.55 -16.66 11.56
CA TYR A 130 6.40 -17.44 11.12
C TYR A 130 5.14 -17.02 11.86
N PHE A 131 4.00 -17.17 11.21
CA PHE A 131 2.70 -17.10 11.86
C PHE A 131 2.44 -18.35 12.70
N TYR A 132 1.50 -18.24 13.63
CA TYR A 132 1.05 -19.35 14.49
C TYR A 132 0.57 -20.59 13.71
N ASN A 133 0.15 -20.44 12.47
CA ASN A 133 -0.23 -21.49 11.54
C ASN A 133 0.94 -22.06 10.71
N THR A 134 2.18 -21.80 11.11
CA THR A 134 3.43 -22.25 10.47
C THR A 134 3.77 -21.61 9.12
N LYS A 135 2.93 -20.71 8.61
CA LYS A 135 3.26 -19.97 7.37
C LYS A 135 4.32 -18.92 7.63
N LEU A 136 5.22 -18.75 6.68
CA LEU A 136 6.25 -17.70 6.73
C LEU A 136 5.57 -16.33 6.78
N ARG A 137 6.00 -15.48 7.73
CA ARG A 137 5.53 -14.12 7.92
C ARG A 137 6.53 -13.09 7.41
N TYR A 138 7.81 -13.35 7.64
CA TYR A 138 8.90 -12.50 7.22
C TYR A 138 10.18 -13.28 7.04
N GLU A 139 10.98 -12.94 6.05
CA GLU A 139 12.38 -13.34 5.93
C GLU A 139 13.26 -12.13 5.59
N GLY A 140 14.38 -11.98 6.28
CA GLY A 140 15.31 -10.89 6.10
C GLY A 140 16.10 -10.54 7.35
N LYS A 141 16.64 -9.30 7.35
CA LYS A 141 17.48 -8.83 8.45
C LYS A 141 16.67 -8.27 9.61
N TYR A 142 17.22 -8.51 10.81
CA TYR A 142 16.80 -7.91 12.07
C TYR A 142 17.95 -7.09 12.67
N LEU A 143 17.60 -6.03 13.36
CA LEU A 143 18.51 -5.24 14.18
C LEU A 143 17.81 -4.92 15.51
N ASN A 144 18.38 -5.41 16.62
CA ASN A 144 17.85 -5.22 17.97
C ASN A 144 16.36 -5.60 18.10
N GLY A 145 15.95 -6.73 17.50
CA GLY A 145 14.57 -7.25 17.54
C GLY A 145 13.61 -6.63 16.53
N LYS A 146 14.06 -5.67 15.71
CA LYS A 146 13.23 -5.02 14.69
C LYS A 146 13.68 -5.37 13.29
N LYS A 147 12.71 -5.58 12.37
CA LYS A 147 13.00 -5.77 10.93
C LYS A 147 13.81 -4.61 10.40
N SER A 148 14.88 -4.88 9.66
CA SER A 148 15.82 -3.88 9.14
C SER A 148 16.50 -4.36 7.86
N GLY A 149 16.92 -3.42 6.98
CA GLY A 149 17.56 -3.78 5.72
C GLY A 149 16.61 -4.40 4.71
N LYS A 150 17.09 -5.29 3.84
CA LYS A 150 16.25 -5.97 2.85
C LYS A 150 15.49 -7.13 3.49
N GLY A 151 14.23 -7.31 3.09
CA GLY A 151 13.39 -8.41 3.55
C GLY A 151 12.13 -8.58 2.71
N LYS A 152 11.42 -9.67 3.00
CA LYS A 152 10.14 -10.02 2.38
C LYS A 152 9.10 -10.27 3.46
N GLU A 153 7.91 -9.71 3.26
CA GLU A 153 6.77 -9.91 4.14
C GLU A 153 5.70 -10.74 3.44
N TYR A 154 5.06 -11.62 4.18
CA TYR A 154 4.01 -12.50 3.68
C TYR A 154 2.75 -12.34 4.52
N ASN A 155 1.59 -12.58 3.92
CA ASN A 155 0.33 -12.63 4.66
C ASN A 155 0.12 -14.00 5.34
N ILE A 156 -0.94 -14.13 6.14
CA ILE A 156 -1.28 -15.34 6.89
C ILE A 156 -1.54 -16.58 6.00
N HIS A 157 -1.79 -16.37 4.69
CA HIS A 157 -1.95 -17.44 3.71
C HIS A 157 -0.63 -17.84 3.03
N GLY A 158 0.49 -17.17 3.37
CA GLY A 158 1.82 -17.41 2.80
C GLY A 158 2.07 -16.73 1.46
N LYS A 159 1.21 -15.78 1.06
CA LYS A 159 1.40 -14.98 -0.15
C LYS A 159 2.33 -13.80 0.13
N LEU A 160 3.26 -13.52 -0.79
CA LEU A 160 4.14 -12.35 -0.73
C LEU A 160 3.31 -11.07 -0.78
N ILE A 161 3.52 -10.16 0.17
CA ILE A 161 2.85 -8.85 0.22
C ILE A 161 3.81 -7.67 0.09
N TYR A 162 5.09 -7.88 0.40
CA TYR A 162 6.11 -6.85 0.26
C TYR A 162 7.50 -7.47 0.09
N GLU A 163 8.31 -6.84 -0.76
CA GLU A 163 9.74 -7.10 -0.90
C GLU A 163 10.48 -5.77 -1.01
N GLY A 164 11.41 -5.50 -0.10
CA GLY A 164 12.12 -4.22 -0.11
C GLY A 164 12.93 -3.94 1.13
N LYS A 165 13.24 -2.65 1.33
CA LYS A 165 13.95 -2.18 2.52
C LYS A 165 12.97 -1.91 3.66
N LEU A 166 13.40 -2.27 4.87
CA LEU A 166 12.73 -1.93 6.13
C LEU A 166 13.69 -1.17 7.05
N LEU A 167 13.13 -0.35 7.92
CA LEU A 167 13.85 0.36 8.97
C LEU A 167 12.96 0.40 10.23
N ASN A 168 13.50 -0.07 11.35
CA ASN A 168 12.79 -0.12 12.64
C ASN A 168 11.45 -0.86 12.59
N GLY A 169 11.29 -1.84 11.69
CA GLY A 169 10.06 -2.62 11.53
C GLY A 169 9.11 -2.11 10.46
N GLU A 170 9.35 -0.94 9.88
CA GLU A 170 8.50 -0.32 8.87
C GLU A 170 9.15 -0.34 7.48
N ARG A 171 8.31 -0.38 6.43
CA ARG A 171 8.76 -0.28 5.04
C ARG A 171 9.41 1.08 4.82
N ASN A 172 10.68 1.11 4.36
CA ASN A 172 11.44 2.35 4.23
C ASN A 172 12.49 2.23 3.11
N GLY A 173 12.50 3.18 2.16
CA GLY A 173 13.32 3.12 0.95
C GLY A 173 12.65 2.32 -0.16
N LYS A 174 13.43 1.79 -1.11
CA LYS A 174 12.89 1.11 -2.29
C LYS A 174 12.28 -0.25 -1.95
N GLY A 175 11.09 -0.51 -2.52
CA GLY A 175 10.37 -1.77 -2.35
C GLY A 175 9.25 -1.97 -3.37
N LYS A 176 8.70 -3.17 -3.34
CA LYS A 176 7.55 -3.62 -4.14
C LYS A 176 6.48 -4.15 -3.21
N GLU A 177 5.26 -3.71 -3.42
CA GLU A 177 4.08 -4.23 -2.75
C GLU A 177 3.28 -5.11 -3.70
N TYR A 178 2.76 -6.22 -3.17
CA TYR A 178 2.06 -7.23 -3.95
C TYR A 178 0.65 -7.46 -3.42
N TYR A 179 -0.24 -7.80 -4.32
CA TYR A 179 -1.56 -8.36 -4.03
C TYR A 179 -1.83 -9.52 -4.99
N ASN A 180 -2.06 -10.72 -4.46
CA ASN A 180 -2.25 -11.95 -5.24
C ASN A 180 -1.20 -12.14 -6.36
N ASP A 181 0.09 -12.03 -5.98
CA ASP A 181 1.26 -12.17 -6.85
C ASP A 181 1.40 -11.07 -7.94
N ILE A 182 0.52 -10.05 -7.93
CA ILE A 182 0.59 -8.89 -8.83
C ILE A 182 1.25 -7.72 -8.10
N ILE A 183 2.20 -7.05 -8.74
CA ILE A 183 2.78 -5.82 -8.21
C ILE A 183 1.72 -4.72 -8.27
N ILE A 184 1.31 -4.23 -7.10
CA ILE A 184 0.38 -3.11 -6.98
C ILE A 184 1.08 -1.77 -6.74
N PHE A 185 2.32 -1.80 -6.28
CA PHE A 185 3.17 -0.62 -6.16
C PHE A 185 4.65 -1.01 -6.22
N GLU A 186 5.44 -0.23 -6.96
CA GLU A 186 6.90 -0.32 -7.00
C GLU A 186 7.48 1.09 -6.87
N GLY A 187 8.25 1.34 -5.81
CA GLY A 187 8.77 2.67 -5.57
C GLY A 187 9.43 2.84 -4.22
N GLU A 188 9.37 4.07 -3.73
CA GLU A 188 9.93 4.47 -2.44
C GLU A 188 8.84 4.50 -1.36
N PHE A 189 9.21 4.03 -0.18
CA PHE A 189 8.41 4.05 1.04
C PHE A 189 9.12 4.89 2.10
N VAL A 190 8.36 5.57 2.92
CA VAL A 190 8.82 6.25 4.13
C VAL A 190 7.84 5.94 5.26
N ASN A 191 8.35 5.31 6.33
CA ASN A 191 7.55 4.92 7.50
C ASN A 191 6.24 4.19 7.13
N GLY A 192 6.35 3.20 6.22
CA GLY A 192 5.22 2.40 5.74
C GLY A 192 4.36 3.05 4.65
N ILE A 193 4.53 4.34 4.38
CA ILE A 193 3.72 5.10 3.40
C ILE A 193 4.41 5.07 2.04
N LYS A 194 3.62 4.83 0.96
CA LYS A 194 4.05 4.94 -0.44
C LYS A 194 4.38 6.40 -0.73
N LEU A 195 5.58 6.68 -1.25
CA LEU A 195 6.02 8.05 -1.52
C LEU A 195 6.07 8.32 -3.02
N ASN A 196 7.07 7.78 -3.70
CA ASN A 196 7.30 7.98 -5.14
C ASN A 196 7.40 6.64 -5.84
N GLY A 197 6.74 6.49 -6.99
CA GLY A 197 6.81 5.24 -7.72
C GLY A 197 5.72 5.06 -8.76
N LYS A 198 5.49 3.81 -9.15
CA LYS A 198 4.39 3.39 -10.02
C LYS A 198 3.44 2.49 -9.24
N GLY A 199 2.15 2.75 -9.37
CA GLY A 199 1.14 2.01 -8.64
C GLY A 199 -0.10 1.68 -9.46
N LYS A 200 -0.89 0.76 -8.91
CA LYS A 200 -2.18 0.33 -9.45
C LYS A 200 -3.22 0.40 -8.35
N GLU A 201 -4.41 0.86 -8.69
CA GLU A 201 -5.60 0.83 -7.83
C GLU A 201 -6.65 -0.07 -8.46
N TYR A 202 -7.45 -0.72 -7.65
CA TYR A 202 -8.51 -1.63 -8.08
C TYR A 202 -9.85 -1.23 -7.49
N TYR A 203 -10.96 -1.51 -8.18
CA TYR A 203 -12.32 -1.25 -7.70
C TYR A 203 -12.74 -2.20 -6.60
N ASP A 204 -12.37 -3.47 -6.75
CA ASP A 204 -12.69 -4.53 -5.83
C ASP A 204 -11.47 -5.43 -5.70
N ASP A 205 -11.01 -5.63 -4.47
CA ASP A 205 -9.84 -6.43 -4.17
C ASP A 205 -10.03 -7.91 -4.55
N CYS A 206 -11.26 -8.42 -4.54
CA CYS A 206 -11.53 -9.81 -4.86
C CYS A 206 -11.44 -10.12 -6.36
N LEU A 207 -11.85 -9.17 -7.22
CA LEU A 207 -11.93 -9.37 -8.67
C LEU A 207 -10.75 -8.76 -9.44
N LEU A 208 -9.87 -8.00 -8.77
CA LEU A 208 -8.72 -7.32 -9.37
C LEU A 208 -9.07 -6.48 -10.61
N LYS A 209 -10.24 -5.86 -10.61
CA LYS A 209 -10.65 -4.93 -11.67
C LYS A 209 -9.87 -3.63 -11.57
N LEU A 210 -8.98 -3.41 -12.53
CA LEU A 210 -8.10 -2.24 -12.55
C LEU A 210 -8.91 -0.95 -12.66
N LYS A 211 -8.66 -0.01 -11.73
CA LYS A 211 -9.26 1.32 -11.67
C LYS A 211 -8.30 2.39 -12.17
N PHE A 212 -7.05 2.28 -11.77
CA PHE A 212 -6.00 3.23 -12.14
C PHE A 212 -4.65 2.52 -12.21
N GLU A 213 -3.79 2.93 -13.15
CA GLU A 213 -2.37 2.65 -13.16
C GLU A 213 -1.60 3.92 -13.53
N GLY A 214 -0.52 4.21 -12.80
CA GLY A 214 0.24 5.43 -13.08
C GLY A 214 1.36 5.73 -12.09
N GLU A 215 1.88 6.94 -12.21
CA GLU A 215 2.96 7.46 -11.39
C GLU A 215 2.41 8.14 -10.14
N TYR A 216 3.20 8.05 -9.05
CA TYR A 216 2.91 8.67 -7.75
C TYR A 216 4.10 9.51 -7.30
N ILE A 217 3.83 10.67 -6.73
CA ILE A 217 4.78 11.53 -6.03
C ILE A 217 4.13 11.97 -4.73
N ASN A 218 4.85 11.84 -3.60
CA ASN A 218 4.36 12.15 -2.26
C ASN A 218 3.06 11.41 -1.91
N GLY A 219 2.88 10.17 -2.44
CA GLY A 219 1.70 9.34 -2.19
C GLY A 219 0.47 9.69 -3.02
N GLU A 220 0.52 10.71 -3.86
CA GLU A 220 -0.57 11.14 -4.72
C GLU A 220 -0.30 10.82 -6.19
N LYS A 221 -1.38 10.60 -7.00
CA LYS A 221 -1.27 10.45 -8.45
C LYS A 221 -0.57 11.67 -9.04
N ASN A 222 0.54 11.44 -9.74
CA ASN A 222 1.36 12.51 -10.30
C ASN A 222 2.16 12.00 -11.49
N GLY A 223 2.27 12.79 -12.58
CA GLY A 223 2.86 12.28 -13.83
C GLY A 223 1.86 11.57 -14.72
N ASN A 224 2.26 10.53 -15.42
CA ASN A 224 1.39 9.83 -16.38
C ASN A 224 0.52 8.77 -15.68
N GLY A 225 -0.74 8.66 -16.13
CA GLY A 225 -1.66 7.67 -15.61
C GLY A 225 -2.78 7.32 -16.57
N LYS A 226 -3.44 6.19 -16.27
CA LYS A 226 -4.61 5.69 -16.99
C LYS A 226 -5.72 5.34 -15.99
N GLU A 227 -6.95 5.69 -16.32
CA GLU A 227 -8.16 5.32 -15.56
C GLU A 227 -9.04 4.39 -16.37
N TYR A 228 -9.69 3.46 -15.68
CA TYR A 228 -10.56 2.45 -16.26
C TYR A 228 -11.90 2.40 -15.53
N LEU A 229 -12.95 1.96 -16.20
CA LEU A 229 -14.22 1.55 -15.59
C LEU A 229 -14.11 0.16 -14.95
N ASP A 230 -15.07 -0.22 -14.16
CA ASP A 230 -15.18 -1.52 -13.51
C ASP A 230 -15.37 -2.71 -14.49
N ASN A 231 -15.79 -2.43 -15.72
CA ASN A 231 -15.81 -3.39 -16.83
C ASN A 231 -14.47 -3.53 -17.56
N GLY A 232 -13.43 -2.80 -17.13
CA GLY A 232 -12.08 -2.81 -17.72
C GLY A 232 -11.88 -1.84 -18.88
N ASN A 233 -12.90 -1.08 -19.27
CA ASN A 233 -12.80 -0.11 -20.36
C ASN A 233 -11.97 1.11 -19.92
N LEU A 234 -11.01 1.50 -20.77
CA LEU A 234 -10.22 2.71 -20.59
C LEU A 234 -11.11 3.95 -20.73
N ILE A 235 -11.04 4.89 -19.77
CA ILE A 235 -11.78 6.16 -19.81
C ILE A 235 -10.89 7.38 -19.88
N TYR A 236 -9.62 7.28 -19.46
CA TYR A 236 -8.70 8.40 -19.49
C TYR A 236 -7.25 7.96 -19.58
N VAL A 237 -6.45 8.66 -20.38
CA VAL A 237 -4.99 8.60 -20.41
C VAL A 237 -4.45 10.01 -20.40
N GLY A 238 -3.60 10.35 -19.43
CA GLY A 238 -3.06 11.69 -19.36
C GLY A 238 -2.17 11.91 -18.15
N ARG A 239 -1.91 13.19 -17.90
CA ARG A 239 -1.10 13.62 -16.77
C ARG A 239 -1.97 13.93 -15.56
N TYR A 240 -1.36 13.72 -14.40
CA TYR A 240 -1.90 14.04 -13.09
C TYR A 240 -0.96 14.97 -12.34
N LEU A 241 -1.51 15.80 -11.48
CA LEU A 241 -0.79 16.62 -10.52
C LEU A 241 -1.60 16.64 -9.21
N ASN A 242 -0.98 16.20 -8.11
CA ASN A 242 -1.60 16.15 -6.78
C ASN A 242 -3.00 15.49 -6.80
N GLY A 243 -3.07 14.29 -7.41
CA GLY A 243 -4.27 13.47 -7.47
C GLY A 243 -5.28 13.84 -8.57
N LYS A 244 -5.11 14.99 -9.25
CA LYS A 244 -6.07 15.54 -10.24
C LYS A 244 -5.52 15.53 -11.66
N LYS A 245 -6.42 15.37 -12.65
CA LYS A 245 -6.08 15.51 -14.08
C LYS A 245 -5.51 16.89 -14.35
N TYR A 246 -4.35 16.93 -15.03
CA TYR A 246 -3.61 18.15 -15.30
C TYR A 246 -2.86 18.07 -16.64
N GLY A 247 -2.76 19.20 -17.38
CA GLY A 247 -2.07 19.24 -18.66
C GLY A 247 -2.75 18.34 -19.71
N LYS A 248 -1.98 17.78 -20.64
CA LYS A 248 -2.54 17.02 -21.76
C LYS A 248 -3.09 15.66 -21.35
N GLY A 249 -4.30 15.35 -21.88
CA GLY A 249 -4.95 14.06 -21.67
C GLY A 249 -5.96 13.72 -22.75
N LYS A 250 -6.37 12.45 -22.78
CA LYS A 250 -7.35 11.87 -23.70
C LYS A 250 -8.45 11.17 -22.89
N ALA A 251 -9.70 11.46 -23.21
CA ALA A 251 -10.85 10.80 -22.63
C ALA A 251 -11.56 9.91 -23.65
N TYR A 252 -12.12 8.78 -23.17
CA TYR A 252 -12.78 7.77 -23.97
C TYR A 252 -14.17 7.46 -23.43
N PHE A 253 -15.05 6.99 -24.30
CA PHE A 253 -16.32 6.41 -23.96
C PHE A 253 -16.31 4.91 -24.29
N ASN A 254 -16.69 4.06 -23.33
CA ASN A 254 -16.70 2.59 -23.46
C ASN A 254 -15.40 1.98 -24.00
N GLY A 255 -14.24 2.59 -23.65
CA GLY A 255 -12.91 2.04 -23.89
C GLY A 255 -12.33 2.24 -25.30
N ASN A 256 -13.17 2.37 -26.32
CA ASN A 256 -12.74 2.44 -27.72
C ASN A 256 -13.19 3.71 -28.43
N ILE A 257 -14.26 4.37 -27.97
CA ILE A 257 -14.77 5.59 -28.57
C ILE A 257 -13.99 6.77 -28.00
N PHE A 258 -13.24 7.43 -28.86
CA PHE A 258 -12.42 8.58 -28.48
C PHE A 258 -13.31 9.83 -28.44
N LEU A 259 -13.42 10.43 -27.25
CA LEU A 259 -14.33 11.58 -27.05
C LEU A 259 -13.62 12.92 -27.05
N PHE A 260 -12.43 12.98 -26.42
CA PHE A 260 -11.78 14.27 -26.18
C PHE A 260 -10.28 14.11 -26.06
N GLU A 261 -9.54 15.04 -26.66
CA GLU A 261 -8.13 15.29 -26.35
C GLU A 261 -7.88 16.76 -26.10
N GLY A 262 -7.13 17.08 -25.06
CA GLY A 262 -6.87 18.48 -24.74
C GLY A 262 -6.19 18.67 -23.39
N GLU A 263 -6.27 19.90 -22.93
CA GLU A 263 -5.70 20.29 -21.67
C GLU A 263 -6.72 20.18 -20.53
N TYR A 264 -6.20 19.80 -19.35
CA TYR A 264 -6.96 19.66 -18.10
C TYR A 264 -6.34 20.51 -17.00
N LEU A 265 -7.17 21.05 -16.15
CA LEU A 265 -6.81 21.72 -14.91
C LEU A 265 -7.78 21.30 -13.81
N ASN A 266 -7.27 20.65 -12.73
CA ASN A 266 -8.07 20.20 -11.61
C ASN A 266 -9.29 19.36 -12.04
N ASP A 267 -9.06 18.31 -12.85
CA ASP A 267 -10.04 17.37 -13.41
C ASP A 267 -10.97 17.94 -14.49
N GLN A 268 -10.93 19.24 -14.76
CA GLN A 268 -11.79 19.91 -15.74
C GLN A 268 -11.01 20.19 -17.04
N ARG A 269 -11.71 20.10 -18.18
CA ARG A 269 -11.17 20.56 -19.48
C ARG A 269 -10.83 22.05 -19.35
N ASN A 270 -9.61 22.43 -19.76
CA ASN A 270 -9.13 23.82 -19.66
C ASN A 270 -8.01 24.06 -20.69
N GLY A 271 -8.02 25.21 -21.35
CA GLY A 271 -7.11 25.50 -22.45
C GLY A 271 -7.58 24.91 -23.77
N LYS A 272 -6.69 24.46 -24.63
CA LYS A 272 -7.04 23.93 -25.96
C LYS A 272 -7.47 22.50 -25.92
N GLY A 273 -8.52 22.14 -26.70
CA GLY A 273 -9.00 20.77 -26.79
C GLY A 273 -9.84 20.50 -28.02
N LYS A 274 -10.02 19.20 -28.32
CA LYS A 274 -10.81 18.67 -29.41
C LYS A 274 -11.80 17.64 -28.91
N GLU A 275 -13.06 17.76 -29.34
CA GLU A 275 -14.10 16.74 -29.12
C GLU A 275 -14.36 15.97 -30.41
N TYR A 276 -14.80 14.74 -30.27
CA TYR A 276 -15.05 13.85 -31.38
C TYR A 276 -16.43 13.21 -31.28
N TYR A 277 -17.06 12.96 -32.44
CA TYR A 277 -18.23 12.10 -32.55
C TYR A 277 -17.89 10.63 -32.32
N ASP A 278 -18.89 9.80 -32.08
CA ASP A 278 -18.75 8.36 -31.90
C ASP A 278 -18.13 7.65 -33.14
N ASN A 279 -18.27 8.23 -34.31
CA ASN A 279 -17.66 7.76 -35.56
C ASN A 279 -16.18 8.17 -35.70
N GLY A 280 -15.64 8.90 -34.72
CA GLY A 280 -14.24 9.38 -34.70
C GLY A 280 -13.99 10.67 -35.49
N GLN A 281 -15.04 11.27 -36.12
CA GLN A 281 -14.91 12.56 -36.77
C GLN A 281 -14.82 13.69 -35.75
N LEU A 282 -14.11 14.76 -36.09
CA LEU A 282 -13.96 15.94 -35.24
C LEU A 282 -15.31 16.63 -35.07
N LEU A 283 -15.72 16.83 -33.82
CA LEU A 283 -16.92 17.56 -33.45
C LEU A 283 -16.63 19.05 -33.16
N PHE A 284 -15.57 19.28 -32.39
CA PHE A 284 -15.17 20.61 -31.94
C PHE A 284 -13.65 20.74 -31.78
N ASP A 285 -13.11 21.89 -32.18
CA ASP A 285 -11.71 22.28 -31.96
C ASP A 285 -11.67 23.70 -31.42
N GLY A 286 -11.28 23.90 -30.18
CA GLY A 286 -11.32 25.22 -29.56
C GLY A 286 -10.78 25.28 -28.14
N GLU A 287 -11.20 26.32 -27.44
CA GLU A 287 -10.79 26.61 -26.09
C GLU A 287 -11.82 26.17 -25.07
N TYR A 288 -11.36 25.81 -23.86
CA TYR A 288 -12.15 25.35 -22.74
C TYR A 288 -11.77 26.10 -21.47
N LYS A 289 -12.75 26.33 -20.61
CA LYS A 289 -12.58 26.88 -19.29
C LYS A 289 -13.62 26.29 -18.34
N TYR A 290 -13.16 25.79 -17.17
CA TYR A 290 -14.02 25.14 -16.18
C TYR A 290 -14.86 23.98 -16.72
N GLY A 291 -14.33 23.21 -17.67
CA GLY A 291 -14.99 22.05 -18.28
C GLY A 291 -15.82 22.36 -19.54
N GLU A 292 -16.12 23.63 -19.82
CA GLU A 292 -17.00 24.07 -20.88
C GLU A 292 -16.27 24.77 -22.03
N ARG A 293 -16.85 24.76 -23.23
CA ARG A 293 -16.33 25.51 -24.38
C ARG A 293 -16.32 26.99 -24.05
N TYR A 294 -15.21 27.66 -24.35
CA TYR A 294 -14.94 29.05 -24.00
C TYR A 294 -14.01 29.68 -25.05
N GLY A 295 -14.10 31.02 -25.26
CA GLY A 295 -13.23 31.70 -26.20
C GLY A 295 -13.53 31.29 -27.65
N ARG A 296 -12.52 31.10 -28.46
CA ARG A 296 -12.70 30.77 -29.89
C ARG A 296 -12.71 29.28 -30.15
N GLY A 297 -13.62 28.84 -31.07
CA GLY A 297 -13.71 27.44 -31.46
C GLY A 297 -14.38 27.24 -32.80
N LYS A 298 -14.25 25.99 -33.30
CA LYS A 298 -14.89 25.53 -34.54
C LYS A 298 -15.67 24.26 -34.25
N GLU A 299 -16.92 24.22 -34.69
CA GLU A 299 -17.75 23.02 -34.70
C GLU A 299 -17.82 22.44 -36.10
N TYR A 300 -17.95 21.13 -36.17
CA TYR A 300 -18.02 20.39 -37.43
C TYR A 300 -19.25 19.48 -37.42
N TYR A 301 -19.82 19.22 -38.59
CA TYR A 301 -20.80 18.17 -38.82
C TYR A 301 -20.13 16.80 -38.67
N ASP A 302 -20.90 15.75 -38.51
CA ASP A 302 -20.48 14.37 -38.45
C ASP A 302 -19.85 13.83 -39.74
N ASN A 303 -20.01 14.54 -40.86
CA ASN A 303 -19.34 14.33 -42.13
C ASN A 303 -17.98 15.09 -42.26
N GLY A 304 -17.56 15.78 -41.20
CA GLY A 304 -16.29 16.52 -41.11
C GLY A 304 -16.31 17.92 -41.73
N LYS A 305 -17.44 18.41 -42.29
CA LYS A 305 -17.56 19.79 -42.79
C LYS A 305 -17.75 20.77 -41.68
N LEU A 306 -17.25 22.01 -41.85
CA LEU A 306 -17.39 23.09 -40.88
C LEU A 306 -18.88 23.45 -40.71
N LEU A 307 -19.33 23.43 -39.47
CA LEU A 307 -20.69 23.87 -39.07
C LEU A 307 -20.67 25.30 -38.57
N PHE A 308 -19.72 25.63 -37.67
CA PHE A 308 -19.64 26.93 -37.03
C PHE A 308 -18.19 27.28 -36.69
N GLU A 309 -17.84 28.54 -36.82
CA GLU A 309 -16.64 29.12 -36.24
C GLU A 309 -16.95 30.45 -35.56
N GLY A 310 -16.51 30.62 -34.31
CA GLY A 310 -16.85 31.84 -33.56
C GLY A 310 -16.42 31.75 -32.10
N GLU A 311 -17.10 32.57 -31.32
CA GLU A 311 -16.83 32.72 -29.87
C GLU A 311 -17.86 31.91 -29.03
N TYR A 312 -17.39 31.45 -27.88
CA TYR A 312 -18.11 30.64 -26.92
C TYR A 312 -18.01 31.21 -25.52
N LEU A 313 -19.07 31.12 -24.76
CA LEU A 313 -19.11 31.46 -23.35
C LEU A 313 -20.00 30.43 -22.63
N TYR A 314 -19.42 29.76 -21.61
CA TYR A 314 -20.10 28.71 -20.81
C TYR A 314 -20.81 27.65 -21.67
N GLY A 315 -20.07 27.12 -22.66
CA GLY A 315 -20.57 26.05 -23.55
C GLY A 315 -21.46 26.50 -24.72
N ALA A 316 -21.99 27.73 -24.71
CA ALA A 316 -22.86 28.25 -25.75
C ALA A 316 -22.11 29.17 -26.71
N ARG A 317 -22.56 29.22 -27.99
CA ARG A 317 -22.12 30.22 -28.97
C ARG A 317 -22.47 31.60 -28.43
N ASN A 318 -21.48 32.50 -28.34
CA ASN A 318 -21.67 33.82 -27.73
C ASN A 318 -20.64 34.79 -28.31
N GLY A 319 -21.07 35.97 -28.76
CA GLY A 319 -20.24 36.91 -29.50
C GLY A 319 -20.31 36.67 -31.01
N PHE A 320 -19.31 37.08 -31.76
CA PHE A 320 -19.32 37.03 -33.21
C PHE A 320 -18.98 35.62 -33.76
N GLY A 321 -19.77 35.16 -34.77
CA GLY A 321 -19.54 33.85 -35.39
C GLY A 321 -20.13 33.71 -36.78
N LYS A 322 -19.70 32.64 -37.48
CA LYS A 322 -20.19 32.24 -38.80
C LYS A 322 -20.72 30.80 -38.73
N GLU A 323 -21.93 30.61 -39.23
CA GLU A 323 -22.54 29.30 -39.35
C GLU A 323 -22.67 28.91 -40.82
N TYR A 324 -22.47 27.65 -41.12
CA TYR A 324 -22.47 27.11 -42.47
C TYR A 324 -23.50 25.97 -42.59
N PHE A 325 -24.08 25.81 -43.80
CA PHE A 325 -24.83 24.61 -44.17
C PHE A 325 -23.86 23.42 -44.41
N ASP A 326 -24.40 22.21 -44.41
CA ASP A 326 -23.63 20.99 -44.70
C ASP A 326 -23.05 20.92 -46.10
N ASN A 327 -23.58 21.73 -47.05
CA ASN A 327 -22.97 21.92 -48.39
C ASN A 327 -21.79 22.89 -48.41
N GLY A 328 -21.48 23.54 -47.23
CA GLY A 328 -20.38 24.47 -47.06
C GLY A 328 -20.72 25.95 -47.35
N ASN A 329 -21.95 26.24 -47.77
CA ASN A 329 -22.39 27.61 -47.97
C ASN A 329 -22.63 28.33 -46.64
N LEU A 330 -22.26 29.61 -46.60
CA LEU A 330 -22.52 30.44 -45.41
C LEU A 330 -24.01 30.55 -45.17
N LYS A 331 -24.46 30.22 -43.93
CA LYS A 331 -25.83 30.28 -43.46
C LYS A 331 -26.13 31.59 -42.74
N TYR A 332 -25.18 31.99 -41.87
CA TYR A 332 -25.30 33.19 -41.04
C TYR A 332 -23.93 33.71 -40.63
N GLU A 333 -23.79 35.02 -40.57
CA GLU A 333 -22.62 35.68 -40.02
C GLU A 333 -23.13 36.87 -39.17
N GLY A 334 -22.77 36.87 -37.88
CA GLY A 334 -23.25 37.91 -36.95
C GLY A 334 -23.02 37.54 -35.49
N GLU A 335 -23.74 38.24 -34.63
CA GLU A 335 -23.64 38.08 -33.19
C GLU A 335 -24.56 36.95 -32.68
N TYR A 336 -24.09 36.23 -31.68
CA TYR A 336 -24.81 35.19 -30.94
C TYR A 336 -24.89 35.60 -29.44
N LEU A 337 -26.02 35.31 -28.83
CA LEU A 337 -26.22 35.40 -27.39
C LEU A 337 -26.78 34.09 -26.85
N ASN A 338 -26.03 33.41 -25.97
CA ASN A 338 -26.43 32.14 -25.36
C ASN A 338 -26.96 31.09 -26.38
N GLY A 339 -26.26 30.94 -27.52
CA GLY A 339 -26.61 30.02 -28.58
C GLY A 339 -27.67 30.54 -29.59
N THR A 340 -28.22 31.70 -29.38
CA THR A 340 -29.26 32.28 -30.23
C THR A 340 -28.65 33.36 -31.15
N MET A 341 -29.02 33.33 -32.44
CA MET A 341 -28.63 34.37 -33.40
C MET A 341 -29.35 35.69 -33.07
N ILE A 342 -28.63 36.80 -33.13
CA ILE A 342 -29.17 38.13 -32.99
C ILE A 342 -29.30 38.73 -34.39
N LEU A 343 -30.54 38.92 -34.83
CA LEU A 343 -30.83 39.66 -36.07
C LEU A 343 -31.03 41.12 -35.77
N GLU A 344 -30.36 42.00 -36.52
CA GLU A 344 -30.57 43.43 -36.46
C GLU A 344 -31.70 43.82 -37.44
N GLU A 345 -32.83 44.24 -36.92
CA GLU A 345 -33.88 44.89 -37.71
C GLU A 345 -33.96 46.39 -37.37
N PHE A 346 -34.22 47.23 -38.35
CA PHE A 346 -34.41 48.66 -38.14
C PHE A 346 -35.90 48.96 -38.23
N GLU A 347 -36.51 49.37 -37.11
CA GLU A 347 -37.86 49.93 -37.08
C GLU A 347 -37.78 51.44 -36.87
N ASN A 348 -38.35 52.24 -37.79
CA ASN A 348 -38.35 53.71 -37.71
C ASN A 348 -36.96 54.33 -37.52
N ASN A 349 -35.97 53.89 -38.27
CA ASN A 349 -34.59 54.31 -38.18
C ASN A 349 -33.91 54.09 -36.79
N LYS A 350 -34.50 53.25 -35.93
CA LYS A 350 -33.86 52.80 -34.67
C LYS A 350 -33.51 51.31 -34.80
N LYS A 351 -32.30 50.98 -34.41
CA LYS A 351 -31.81 49.59 -34.34
C LYS A 351 -32.61 48.83 -33.29
N VAL A 352 -33.30 47.76 -33.69
CA VAL A 352 -34.04 46.84 -32.81
C VAL A 352 -33.46 45.46 -33.01
N SER A 353 -32.85 44.89 -31.96
CA SER A 353 -32.31 43.54 -32.01
C SER A 353 -33.41 42.51 -31.66
N LYS A 354 -33.61 41.48 -32.51
CA LYS A 354 -34.51 40.34 -32.25
C LYS A 354 -33.73 39.05 -32.13
N GLU A 355 -34.01 38.32 -31.07
CA GLU A 355 -33.48 36.97 -30.88
C GLU A 355 -34.28 35.97 -31.75
N ILE A 356 -33.56 35.14 -32.54
CA ILE A 356 -34.16 34.03 -33.30
C ILE A 356 -33.54 32.71 -32.81
N ASN A 357 -34.37 31.78 -32.37
CA ASN A 357 -33.89 30.45 -31.99
C ASN A 357 -33.45 29.63 -33.22
N ALA A 358 -32.66 28.57 -33.02
CA ALA A 358 -32.03 27.74 -34.06
C ALA A 358 -33.06 27.09 -35.04
N TYR A 359 -34.36 27.15 -34.76
CA TYR A 359 -35.45 26.61 -35.59
C TYR A 359 -36.17 27.67 -36.40
N GLY A 360 -35.72 28.91 -36.43
CA GLY A 360 -36.32 29.98 -37.23
C GLY A 360 -37.67 30.48 -36.72
N LYS A 361 -38.10 30.16 -35.51
CA LYS A 361 -39.30 30.69 -34.90
C LYS A 361 -38.98 32.00 -34.16
N LYS A 362 -39.65 33.08 -34.60
CA LYS A 362 -39.64 34.37 -33.89
C LYS A 362 -40.23 34.17 -32.49
N ASN A 363 -39.47 34.41 -31.43
CA ASN A 363 -40.03 34.56 -30.10
C ASN A 363 -40.75 35.92 -30.01
N GLY A 364 -42.03 35.90 -30.34
CA GLY A 364 -42.84 37.08 -30.16
C GLY A 364 -43.02 37.40 -28.69
N LYS A 365 -42.57 38.58 -28.26
CA LYS A 365 -43.06 39.17 -27.01
C LYS A 365 -44.53 39.52 -27.24
N GLY A 366 -45.46 38.82 -26.56
CA GLY A 366 -46.84 39.25 -26.42
C GLY A 366 -46.84 40.65 -25.79
N LYS A 367 -47.58 41.55 -26.41
CA LYS A 367 -47.98 42.82 -25.79
C LYS A 367 -48.99 42.51 -24.72
N GLU A 368 -48.79 42.92 -23.49
CA GLU A 368 -49.81 43.56 -22.65
C GLU A 368 -49.56 45.06 -22.58
#